data_ed4e029a9775ac53d9a0a93d6d9f4721
#
_entry.id   ed4e029a9775ac53d9a0a93d6d9f4721
#
_cell.length_a   1.000
_cell.length_b   1.000
_cell.length_c   1.000
_cell.angle_alpha   90.00
_cell.angle_beta   90.00
_cell.angle_gamma   90.00
#
_symmetry.space_group_name_H-M   'P 1'
#
loop_
_entity.id
_entity.type
_entity.pdbx_description
1 polymer ?
#
loop_
_entity_poly.entity_id
_entity_poly.type
_entity_poly.pdbx_seq_one_letter_code
_entity_poly.pdbx_strand_id
1 'polypeptide(L)'
;MKHVILAGAIMLAGNAALADTAPDASAVLGTYADIAQATYEDALAGAQMLDAAARTLVAAPTEANLNAARQAWRHARVPYQQSEAFRFGNPAVDDWEGLVNAWPLDEGLIDYVDASYGDSSDENPYYAANVIAHAELRIGGVDIDASTIDAALLEQLQEIDGVESNVSRGYHAIEFLLWGQDLNGTGPGAGARAASDFDTADCTNGNCDRRGAYLVAATALLVSDLEDAVAMWSPDGAARADLTDGTPEEGLAMILTGLGSLSYGELAGERIQLGLMLHDPEEEHDCFSDNTVWSHYFDQVGMQNVYAGRYVRTDGSIVEGPSVADLVAHQNPSVAAAMAHAMAKTQSAMLTMVITAEAGKAYDQMLAEGDEPGNRVVQDVVDALKAQTTQVEQVVAALGLGALEIEGSDSLDDPDAVFQ
;
A
#
# COMPACT_ATOMS: atom_id res chain seq x y z
N MET A 1 -3.62 13.21 -22.38
CA MET A 1 -4.74 14.06 -21.90
C MET A 1 -4.28 14.68 -20.60
N LYS A 2 -4.38 15.99 -20.45
CA LYS A 2 -3.88 16.68 -19.26
C LYS A 2 -4.73 16.23 -18.06
N HIS A 3 -4.13 15.49 -17.14
CA HIS A 3 -4.74 15.14 -15.87
C HIS A 3 -4.91 16.43 -15.07
N VAL A 4 -6.14 16.78 -14.77
CA VAL A 4 -6.45 17.85 -13.82
C VAL A 4 -6.18 17.26 -12.45
N ILE A 5 -5.02 17.57 -11.89
CA ILE A 5 -4.69 17.31 -10.49
C ILE A 5 -5.64 18.19 -9.68
N LEU A 6 -6.73 17.61 -9.19
CA LEU A 6 -7.47 18.21 -8.09
C LEU A 6 -6.71 17.83 -6.81
N ALA A 7 -5.56 18.46 -6.60
CA ALA A 7 -4.91 18.48 -5.32
C ALA A 7 -5.85 19.24 -4.38
N GLY A 8 -6.73 18.51 -3.70
CA GLY A 8 -7.50 19.04 -2.59
C GLY A 8 -6.53 19.34 -1.46
N ALA A 9 -5.97 20.55 -1.45
CA ALA A 9 -5.36 21.07 -0.25
C ALA A 9 -6.46 21.09 0.81
N ILE A 10 -6.47 20.09 1.70
CA ILE A 10 -7.29 20.12 2.91
C ILE A 10 -6.72 21.28 3.73
N MET A 11 -7.31 22.47 3.56
CA MET A 11 -7.06 23.54 4.50
C MET A 11 -7.70 23.10 5.82
N LEU A 12 -6.88 22.74 6.79
CA LEU A 12 -7.23 22.66 8.21
C LEU A 12 -7.57 24.09 8.73
N ALA A 13 -8.63 24.68 8.18
CA ALA A 13 -9.24 25.88 8.70
C ALA A 13 -10.50 25.48 9.47
N GLY A 14 -10.31 24.70 10.54
CA GLY A 14 -11.35 24.49 11.53
C GLY A 14 -11.48 25.74 12.38
N ASN A 15 -12.48 26.58 12.14
CA ASN A 15 -13.03 27.45 13.17
C ASN A 15 -13.78 26.57 14.19
N ALA A 16 -13.04 25.87 15.05
CA ALA A 16 -13.62 25.28 16.25
C ALA A 16 -13.99 26.45 17.18
N ALA A 17 -15.26 26.77 17.29
CA ALA A 17 -15.77 27.27 18.55
C ALA A 17 -15.51 26.14 19.55
N LEU A 18 -14.51 26.34 20.43
CA LEU A 18 -14.17 25.39 21.48
C LEU A 18 -15.46 25.05 22.25
N ALA A 19 -15.97 23.86 22.07
CA ALA A 19 -16.93 23.29 22.99
C ALA A 19 -16.25 23.24 24.37
N ASP A 20 -16.93 23.69 25.41
CA ASP A 20 -16.38 23.81 26.78
C ASP A 20 -16.18 22.43 27.45
N THR A 21 -16.38 21.35 26.68
CA THR A 21 -16.23 19.95 27.12
C THR A 21 -15.26 19.20 26.20
N ALA A 22 -14.36 18.42 26.80
CA ALA A 22 -13.48 17.54 26.06
C ALA A 22 -14.29 16.60 25.13
N PRO A 23 -13.81 16.30 23.90
CA PRO A 23 -14.40 15.25 23.09
C PRO A 23 -14.45 13.93 23.87
N ASP A 24 -15.49 13.13 23.63
CA ASP A 24 -15.59 11.77 24.17
C ASP A 24 -14.63 10.86 23.39
N ALA A 25 -13.66 10.24 24.10
CA ALA A 25 -12.71 9.33 23.50
C ALA A 25 -13.38 8.15 22.79
N SER A 26 -14.46 7.60 23.37
CA SER A 26 -15.24 6.53 22.71
C SER A 26 -15.87 6.99 21.38
N ALA A 27 -16.29 8.26 21.30
CA ALA A 27 -16.79 8.80 20.04
C ALA A 27 -15.67 8.99 18.99
N VAL A 28 -14.43 9.24 19.42
CA VAL A 28 -13.25 9.26 18.52
C VAL A 28 -12.98 7.87 17.94
N LEU A 29 -13.03 6.81 18.77
CA LEU A 29 -12.91 5.44 18.29
C LEU A 29 -14.02 5.08 17.30
N GLY A 30 -15.26 5.51 17.56
CA GLY A 30 -16.36 5.33 16.63
C GLY A 30 -16.11 6.01 15.28
N THR A 31 -15.62 7.26 15.29
CA THR A 31 -15.27 7.99 14.06
C THR A 31 -14.16 7.27 13.27
N TYR A 32 -13.12 6.82 13.96
CA TYR A 32 -12.03 6.04 13.34
C TYR A 32 -12.56 4.79 12.63
N ALA A 33 -13.38 4.00 13.32
CA ALA A 33 -13.94 2.77 12.78
C ALA A 33 -14.88 3.05 11.58
N ASP A 34 -15.66 4.14 11.62
CA ASP A 34 -16.51 4.54 10.50
C ASP A 34 -15.71 5.01 9.28
N ILE A 35 -14.57 5.68 9.51
CA ILE A 35 -13.63 6.05 8.45
C ILE A 35 -12.98 4.80 7.86
N ALA A 36 -12.52 3.85 8.70
CA ALA A 36 -11.95 2.59 8.25
C ALA A 36 -12.92 1.81 7.36
N GLN A 37 -14.16 1.62 7.82
CA GLN A 37 -15.19 0.96 7.04
C GLN A 37 -15.41 1.65 5.68
N ALA A 38 -15.56 2.96 5.66
CA ALA A 38 -15.77 3.72 4.44
C ALA A 38 -14.58 3.65 3.48
N THR A 39 -13.35 3.62 4.00
CA THR A 39 -12.13 3.51 3.21
C THR A 39 -12.05 2.13 2.54
N TYR A 40 -12.33 1.03 3.27
CA TYR A 40 -12.38 -0.31 2.69
C TYR A 40 -13.56 -0.52 1.74
N GLU A 41 -14.72 0.10 1.98
CA GLU A 41 -15.82 0.11 0.99
C GLU A 41 -15.40 0.77 -0.33
N ASP A 42 -14.64 1.86 -0.28
CA ASP A 42 -14.13 2.55 -1.47
C ASP A 42 -13.01 1.73 -2.15
N ALA A 43 -12.14 1.04 -1.38
CA ALA A 43 -11.14 0.12 -1.91
C ALA A 43 -11.81 -1.07 -2.62
N LEU A 44 -12.85 -1.67 -2.02
CA LEU A 44 -13.66 -2.72 -2.64
C LEU A 44 -14.29 -2.27 -3.95
N ALA A 45 -14.87 -1.07 -3.98
CA ALA A 45 -15.43 -0.51 -5.22
C ALA A 45 -14.34 -0.33 -6.30
N GLY A 46 -13.14 0.10 -5.92
CA GLY A 46 -11.97 0.18 -6.79
C GLY A 46 -11.55 -1.19 -7.36
N ALA A 47 -11.47 -2.20 -6.51
CA ALA A 47 -11.12 -3.57 -6.91
C ALA A 47 -12.18 -4.20 -7.84
N GLN A 48 -13.46 -3.95 -7.61
CA GLN A 48 -14.54 -4.37 -8.52
C GLN A 48 -14.42 -3.74 -9.90
N MET A 49 -14.02 -2.47 -9.99
CA MET A 49 -13.75 -1.80 -11.28
C MET A 49 -12.50 -2.39 -11.95
N LEU A 50 -11.47 -2.74 -11.19
CA LEU A 50 -10.27 -3.40 -11.68
C LEU A 50 -10.58 -4.80 -12.23
N ASP A 51 -11.35 -5.63 -11.51
CA ASP A 51 -11.79 -6.95 -11.98
C ASP A 51 -12.58 -6.86 -13.29
N ALA A 52 -13.49 -5.91 -13.40
CA ALA A 52 -14.25 -5.68 -14.64
C ALA A 52 -13.33 -5.28 -15.81
N ALA A 53 -12.32 -4.44 -15.56
CA ALA A 53 -11.35 -4.04 -16.59
C ALA A 53 -10.42 -5.20 -16.99
N ALA A 54 -9.96 -6.02 -16.04
CA ALA A 54 -9.16 -7.22 -16.28
C ALA A 54 -9.93 -8.24 -17.14
N ARG A 55 -11.19 -8.53 -16.81
CA ARG A 55 -12.05 -9.40 -17.63
C ARG A 55 -12.27 -8.84 -19.03
N THR A 56 -12.39 -7.52 -19.16
CA THR A 56 -12.52 -6.86 -20.48
C THR A 56 -11.23 -7.02 -21.29
N LEU A 57 -10.06 -6.86 -20.67
CA LEU A 57 -8.76 -7.10 -21.31
C LEU A 57 -8.65 -8.53 -21.82
N VAL A 58 -8.95 -9.53 -20.97
CA VAL A 58 -8.85 -10.95 -21.35
C VAL A 58 -9.84 -11.31 -22.46
N ALA A 59 -11.05 -10.76 -22.46
CA ALA A 59 -12.05 -10.99 -23.49
C ALA A 59 -11.72 -10.30 -24.84
N ALA A 60 -11.00 -9.19 -24.81
CA ALA A 60 -10.63 -8.40 -25.98
C ALA A 60 -9.25 -7.76 -25.74
N PRO A 61 -8.15 -8.50 -25.94
CA PRO A 61 -6.79 -8.06 -25.63
C PRO A 61 -6.30 -7.02 -26.63
N THR A 62 -6.47 -5.76 -26.26
CA THR A 62 -6.02 -4.59 -27.02
C THR A 62 -5.24 -3.67 -26.10
N GLU A 63 -4.31 -2.89 -26.65
CA GLU A 63 -3.56 -1.86 -25.90
C GLU A 63 -4.50 -0.87 -25.17
N ALA A 64 -5.66 -0.58 -25.75
CA ALA A 64 -6.64 0.29 -25.09
C ALA A 64 -7.22 -0.36 -23.83
N ASN A 65 -7.54 -1.67 -23.87
CA ASN A 65 -8.08 -2.40 -22.72
C ASN A 65 -6.99 -2.68 -21.68
N LEU A 66 -5.75 -2.97 -22.09
CA LEU A 66 -4.60 -3.07 -21.17
C LEU A 66 -4.38 -1.74 -20.42
N ASN A 67 -4.36 -0.63 -21.15
CA ASN A 67 -4.23 0.68 -20.50
C ASN A 67 -5.42 1.02 -19.61
N ALA A 68 -6.64 0.57 -19.93
CA ALA A 68 -7.81 0.72 -19.07
C ALA A 68 -7.67 -0.10 -17.77
N ALA A 69 -7.17 -1.33 -17.84
CA ALA A 69 -6.90 -2.17 -16.67
C ALA A 69 -5.80 -1.56 -15.78
N ARG A 70 -4.70 -1.08 -16.36
CA ARG A 70 -3.64 -0.35 -15.66
C ARG A 70 -4.15 0.90 -14.93
N GLN A 71 -5.03 1.66 -15.58
CA GLN A 71 -5.66 2.82 -14.94
C GLN A 71 -6.60 2.42 -13.81
N ALA A 72 -7.38 1.34 -13.97
CA ALA A 72 -8.25 0.82 -12.93
C ALA A 72 -7.44 0.35 -11.71
N TRP A 73 -6.29 -0.30 -11.91
CA TRP A 73 -5.39 -0.69 -10.86
C TRP A 73 -4.89 0.55 -10.07
N ARG A 74 -4.35 1.56 -10.76
CA ARG A 74 -3.91 2.81 -10.11
C ARG A 74 -5.04 3.50 -9.33
N HIS A 75 -6.27 3.47 -9.86
CA HIS A 75 -7.42 4.05 -9.14
C HIS A 75 -7.82 3.23 -7.92
N ALA A 76 -7.71 1.89 -7.98
CA ALA A 76 -8.00 1.02 -6.86
C ALA A 76 -6.98 1.18 -5.71
N ARG A 77 -5.71 1.48 -6.04
CA ARG A 77 -4.67 1.79 -5.04
C ARG A 77 -4.99 3.03 -4.21
N VAL A 78 -5.68 4.03 -4.75
CA VAL A 78 -5.94 5.31 -4.05
C VAL A 78 -6.66 5.15 -2.72
N PRO A 79 -7.84 4.52 -2.62
CA PRO A 79 -8.48 4.27 -1.32
C PRO A 79 -7.75 3.20 -0.51
N TYR A 80 -7.16 2.17 -1.16
CA TYR A 80 -6.45 1.13 -0.46
C TYR A 80 -5.25 1.68 0.33
N GLN A 81 -4.39 2.48 -0.28
CA GLN A 81 -3.23 3.06 0.42
C GLN A 81 -3.64 3.95 1.61
N GLN A 82 -4.79 4.61 1.54
CA GLN A 82 -5.30 5.34 2.69
C GLN A 82 -5.72 4.44 3.85
N SER A 83 -5.92 3.13 3.60
CA SER A 83 -6.26 2.15 4.64
C SER A 83 -5.05 1.60 5.40
N GLU A 84 -3.83 1.80 4.92
CA GLU A 84 -2.60 1.34 5.60
C GLU A 84 -2.49 1.88 7.05
N ALA A 85 -3.07 3.06 7.32
CA ALA A 85 -3.13 3.66 8.66
C ALA A 85 -3.94 2.81 9.68
N PHE A 86 -4.72 1.80 9.24
CA PHE A 86 -5.53 0.94 10.12
C PHE A 86 -4.84 -0.40 10.43
N ARG A 87 -3.70 -0.70 9.81
CA ARG A 87 -3.00 -1.98 9.90
C ARG A 87 -2.36 -2.16 11.28
N PHE A 88 -1.35 -1.39 11.57
CA PHE A 88 -0.49 -1.58 12.73
C PHE A 88 -1.24 -1.40 14.05
N GLY A 89 -1.04 -2.34 14.97
CA GLY A 89 -1.69 -2.36 16.27
C GLY A 89 -3.10 -2.94 16.27
N ASN A 90 -3.69 -3.27 15.10
CA ASN A 90 -4.94 -4.01 14.96
C ASN A 90 -4.66 -5.41 14.38
N PRO A 91 -4.61 -6.48 15.20
CA PRO A 91 -4.19 -7.81 14.74
C PRO A 91 -5.04 -8.37 13.60
N ALA A 92 -6.36 -8.09 13.60
CA ALA A 92 -7.24 -8.59 12.55
C ALA A 92 -6.93 -7.98 11.17
N VAL A 93 -6.45 -6.75 11.14
CA VAL A 93 -6.06 -6.06 9.89
C VAL A 93 -4.65 -6.44 9.48
N ASP A 94 -3.73 -6.52 10.43
CA ASP A 94 -2.33 -6.85 10.19
C ASP A 94 -2.18 -8.26 9.63
N ASP A 95 -2.84 -9.26 10.25
CA ASP A 95 -2.87 -10.65 9.75
C ASP A 95 -3.51 -10.78 8.34
N TRP A 96 -4.42 -9.86 7.97
CA TRP A 96 -5.12 -9.87 6.69
C TRP A 96 -4.34 -9.17 5.57
N GLU A 97 -3.56 -8.17 5.89
CA GLU A 97 -2.92 -7.26 4.91
C GLU A 97 -2.03 -8.01 3.93
N GLY A 98 -1.23 -8.98 4.38
CA GLY A 98 -0.38 -9.82 3.54
C GLY A 98 -1.13 -10.61 2.44
N LEU A 99 -2.47 -10.72 2.51
CA LEU A 99 -3.26 -11.32 1.45
C LEU A 99 -3.46 -10.39 0.24
N VAL A 100 -3.37 -9.09 0.45
CA VAL A 100 -3.71 -8.08 -0.57
C VAL A 100 -2.56 -7.19 -0.99
N ASN A 101 -1.54 -7.00 -0.14
CA ASN A 101 -0.46 -6.05 -0.40
C ASN A 101 0.94 -6.57 -0.05
N ALA A 102 1.11 -7.89 0.08
CA ALA A 102 2.41 -8.50 0.34
C ALA A 102 3.46 -8.04 -0.69
N TRP A 103 4.63 -7.68 -0.20
CA TRP A 103 5.79 -7.21 -0.93
C TRP A 103 7.05 -7.46 -0.05
N PRO A 104 8.25 -7.75 -0.58
CA PRO A 104 8.58 -7.89 -2.00
C PRO A 104 8.01 -9.16 -2.66
N LEU A 105 8.04 -9.19 -4.00
CA LEU A 105 7.45 -10.27 -4.80
C LEU A 105 8.48 -10.84 -5.77
N ASP A 106 8.63 -12.18 -5.75
CA ASP A 106 9.41 -12.91 -6.75
C ASP A 106 8.57 -13.17 -8.02
N GLU A 107 8.75 -12.38 -9.06
CA GLU A 107 7.94 -12.39 -10.28
C GLU A 107 8.02 -13.72 -11.04
N GLY A 108 9.19 -14.36 -11.00
CA GLY A 108 9.42 -15.63 -11.65
C GLY A 108 8.63 -16.80 -11.07
N LEU A 109 8.06 -16.67 -9.87
CA LEU A 109 7.06 -17.61 -9.36
C LEU A 109 5.80 -17.59 -10.25
N ILE A 110 5.35 -16.42 -10.68
CA ILE A 110 4.08 -16.22 -11.38
C ILE A 110 4.21 -16.51 -12.88
N ASP A 111 5.11 -15.79 -13.56
CA ASP A 111 5.19 -15.74 -15.02
C ASP A 111 6.65 -15.76 -15.52
N TYR A 112 6.82 -15.63 -16.83
CA TYR A 112 8.13 -15.47 -17.45
C TYR A 112 8.77 -14.15 -17.01
N VAL A 113 10.09 -14.23 -16.87
CA VAL A 113 10.99 -13.12 -16.53
C VAL A 113 12.11 -13.02 -17.57
N ASP A 114 12.82 -11.90 -17.58
CA ASP A 114 14.01 -11.74 -18.44
C ASP A 114 15.13 -12.70 -18.01
N ALA A 115 15.99 -13.04 -18.94
CA ALA A 115 17.11 -13.96 -18.68
C ALA A 115 18.12 -13.41 -17.66
N SER A 116 18.16 -12.09 -17.46
CA SER A 116 19.00 -11.45 -16.42
C SER A 116 18.54 -11.73 -15.01
N TYR A 117 17.25 -12.07 -14.82
CA TYR A 117 16.68 -12.42 -13.52
C TYR A 117 17.32 -13.68 -12.92
N GLY A 118 17.73 -14.62 -13.77
CA GLY A 118 18.29 -15.90 -13.33
C GLY A 118 17.23 -16.99 -13.22
N ASP A 119 17.67 -18.17 -12.77
CA ASP A 119 16.84 -19.37 -12.63
C ASP A 119 16.85 -19.96 -11.21
N SER A 120 17.56 -19.33 -10.28
CA SER A 120 17.66 -19.76 -8.88
C SER A 120 18.10 -18.62 -7.97
N SER A 121 17.59 -18.62 -6.74
CA SER A 121 18.04 -17.82 -5.62
C SER A 121 18.38 -18.75 -4.45
N ASP A 122 19.39 -18.40 -3.67
CA ASP A 122 19.73 -19.15 -2.44
C ASP A 122 18.65 -18.96 -1.36
N GLU A 123 17.89 -17.88 -1.43
CA GLU A 123 16.83 -17.50 -0.49
C GLU A 123 15.50 -18.14 -0.89
N ASN A 124 15.19 -18.19 -2.20
CA ASN A 124 13.97 -18.78 -2.71
C ASN A 124 14.26 -19.81 -3.81
N PRO A 125 14.20 -21.13 -3.52
CA PRO A 125 14.41 -22.16 -4.52
C PRO A 125 13.27 -22.22 -5.59
N TYR A 126 12.18 -21.49 -5.40
CA TYR A 126 11.02 -21.44 -6.30
C TYR A 126 10.92 -20.11 -7.04
N TYR A 127 11.89 -19.29 -6.88
CA TYR A 127 12.09 -17.98 -7.48
C TYR A 127 11.71 -17.86 -8.98
N ALA A 128 11.88 -18.92 -9.77
CA ALA A 128 11.54 -18.99 -11.19
C ALA A 128 10.61 -20.18 -11.52
N ALA A 129 9.70 -20.54 -10.63
CA ALA A 129 8.81 -21.70 -10.80
C ALA A 129 7.82 -21.55 -11.96
N ASN A 130 7.43 -20.35 -12.32
CA ASN A 130 6.55 -19.96 -13.42
C ASN A 130 5.26 -20.78 -13.49
N VAL A 131 4.36 -20.51 -12.55
CA VAL A 131 3.05 -21.17 -12.43
C VAL A 131 2.24 -21.08 -13.72
N ILE A 132 2.35 -19.97 -14.45
CA ILE A 132 1.65 -19.77 -15.72
C ILE A 132 2.14 -20.74 -16.79
N ALA A 133 3.43 -21.07 -16.84
CA ALA A 133 4.00 -21.98 -17.84
C ALA A 133 3.81 -23.47 -17.49
N HIS A 134 3.69 -23.81 -16.21
CA HIS A 134 3.73 -25.19 -15.76
C HIS A 134 2.42 -25.63 -15.12
N ALA A 135 1.79 -26.69 -15.67
CA ALA A 135 0.57 -27.26 -15.12
C ALA A 135 0.79 -28.15 -13.89
N GLU A 136 2.01 -28.59 -13.68
CA GLU A 136 2.43 -29.39 -12.52
C GLU A 136 3.72 -28.79 -11.96
N LEU A 137 3.75 -28.54 -10.66
CA LEU A 137 4.86 -27.95 -9.95
C LEU A 137 5.19 -28.82 -8.72
N ARG A 138 6.42 -28.68 -8.21
CA ARG A 138 6.82 -29.28 -6.94
C ARG A 138 7.49 -28.21 -6.08
N ILE A 139 6.77 -27.76 -5.05
CA ILE A 139 7.20 -26.67 -4.17
C ILE A 139 7.20 -27.19 -2.72
N GLY A 140 8.27 -26.98 -1.96
CA GLY A 140 8.38 -27.43 -0.59
C GLY A 140 8.26 -28.96 -0.43
N GLY A 141 8.56 -29.72 -1.49
CA GLY A 141 8.35 -31.17 -1.50
C GLY A 141 6.91 -31.61 -1.75
N VAL A 142 5.97 -30.68 -1.95
CA VAL A 142 4.56 -30.92 -2.26
C VAL A 142 4.35 -30.82 -3.77
N ASP A 143 3.60 -31.78 -4.34
CA ASP A 143 3.18 -31.72 -5.73
C ASP A 143 1.95 -30.80 -5.86
N ILE A 144 2.03 -29.77 -6.67
CA ILE A 144 1.00 -28.76 -6.91
C ILE A 144 0.39 -28.98 -8.29
N ASP A 145 -0.91 -29.21 -8.35
CA ASP A 145 -1.68 -29.26 -9.59
C ASP A 145 -2.10 -27.85 -9.99
N ALA A 146 -1.34 -27.23 -10.90
CA ALA A 146 -1.63 -25.95 -11.49
C ALA A 146 -2.28 -26.07 -12.89
N SER A 147 -2.87 -27.21 -13.22
CA SER A 147 -3.57 -27.41 -14.51
C SER A 147 -4.75 -26.47 -14.69
N THR A 148 -5.39 -26.07 -13.60
CA THR A 148 -6.41 -25.01 -13.55
C THR A 148 -5.89 -23.88 -12.68
N ILE A 149 -5.90 -22.65 -13.21
CA ILE A 149 -5.53 -21.46 -12.42
C ILE A 149 -6.83 -20.82 -11.94
N ASP A 150 -7.04 -20.87 -10.64
CA ASP A 150 -8.20 -20.32 -9.95
C ASP A 150 -7.80 -19.75 -8.57
N ALA A 151 -8.76 -19.19 -7.83
CA ALA A 151 -8.52 -18.61 -6.52
C ALA A 151 -7.87 -19.60 -5.54
N ALA A 152 -8.33 -20.87 -5.54
CA ALA A 152 -7.80 -21.87 -4.61
C ALA A 152 -6.33 -22.20 -4.87
N LEU A 153 -5.88 -22.17 -6.13
CA LEU A 153 -4.46 -22.32 -6.46
C LEU A 153 -3.65 -21.11 -5.95
N LEU A 154 -4.15 -19.89 -6.15
CA LEU A 154 -3.45 -18.68 -5.70
C LEU A 154 -3.34 -18.65 -4.16
N GLU A 155 -4.42 -18.99 -3.46
CA GLU A 155 -4.39 -19.14 -2.00
C GLU A 155 -3.38 -20.20 -1.52
N GLN A 156 -3.25 -21.31 -2.25
CA GLN A 156 -2.29 -22.37 -1.92
C GLN A 156 -0.85 -21.93 -2.15
N LEU A 157 -0.60 -21.04 -3.09
CA LEU A 157 0.73 -20.58 -3.48
C LEU A 157 1.22 -19.39 -2.64
N GLN A 158 0.33 -18.64 -1.99
CA GLN A 158 0.70 -17.49 -1.17
C GLN A 158 1.64 -17.93 -0.05
N GLU A 159 2.85 -17.35 -0.01
CA GLU A 159 3.92 -17.64 0.94
C GLU A 159 4.25 -19.15 1.06
N ILE A 160 4.08 -19.87 -0.03
CA ILE A 160 4.29 -21.32 -0.04
C ILE A 160 5.72 -21.68 0.41
N ASP A 161 5.82 -22.73 1.22
CA ASP A 161 7.06 -23.21 1.88
C ASP A 161 7.62 -22.21 2.90
N GLY A 162 6.79 -21.22 3.36
CA GLY A 162 7.19 -20.21 4.33
C GLY A 162 8.14 -19.14 3.77
N VAL A 163 8.14 -18.96 2.45
CA VAL A 163 8.91 -17.91 1.78
C VAL A 163 8.00 -16.72 1.51
N GLU A 164 8.25 -15.60 2.18
CA GLU A 164 7.41 -14.40 2.14
C GLU A 164 7.35 -13.79 0.74
N SER A 165 8.44 -13.82 -0.04
CA SER A 165 8.46 -13.32 -1.42
C SER A 165 7.70 -14.21 -2.43
N ASN A 166 7.21 -15.39 -2.03
CA ASN A 166 6.30 -16.20 -2.84
C ASN A 166 4.87 -15.58 -2.88
N VAL A 167 4.78 -14.36 -3.37
CA VAL A 167 3.52 -13.62 -3.47
C VAL A 167 2.77 -14.05 -4.74
N SER A 168 1.59 -14.62 -4.58
CA SER A 168 0.78 -15.15 -5.69
C SER A 168 -0.52 -14.37 -5.93
N ARG A 169 -0.88 -13.44 -5.04
CA ARG A 169 -2.16 -12.72 -5.03
C ARG A 169 -1.96 -11.25 -4.64
N GLY A 170 -3.04 -10.49 -4.59
CA GLY A 170 -3.01 -9.10 -4.15
C GLY A 170 -2.62 -8.12 -5.25
N TYR A 171 -2.41 -6.87 -4.82
CA TYR A 171 -2.18 -5.75 -5.74
C TYR A 171 -0.90 -5.90 -6.55
N HIS A 172 0.21 -6.37 -5.95
CA HIS A 172 1.51 -6.46 -6.63
C HIS A 172 1.56 -7.60 -7.65
N ALA A 173 0.94 -8.76 -7.36
CA ALA A 173 0.78 -9.82 -8.35
C ALA A 173 -0.04 -9.36 -9.57
N ILE A 174 -1.11 -8.58 -9.34
CA ILE A 174 -1.92 -8.01 -10.43
C ILE A 174 -1.12 -6.94 -11.20
N GLU A 175 -0.34 -6.13 -10.50
CA GLU A 175 0.55 -5.13 -11.09
C GLU A 175 1.56 -5.79 -12.02
N PHE A 176 2.29 -6.79 -11.55
CA PHE A 176 3.22 -7.56 -12.38
C PHE A 176 2.54 -8.17 -13.62
N LEU A 177 1.33 -8.73 -13.47
CA LEU A 177 0.59 -9.28 -14.61
C LEU A 177 0.22 -8.21 -15.64
N LEU A 178 -0.06 -7.00 -15.23
CA LEU A 178 -0.45 -5.91 -16.12
C LEU A 178 0.74 -5.19 -16.77
N TRP A 179 1.87 -5.04 -16.06
CA TRP A 179 3.04 -4.30 -16.57
C TRP A 179 4.19 -5.20 -17.00
N GLY A 180 4.32 -6.40 -16.42
CA GLY A 180 5.55 -7.21 -16.53
C GLY A 180 6.68 -6.60 -15.71
N GLN A 181 7.87 -7.17 -15.81
CA GLN A 181 9.05 -6.62 -15.16
C GLN A 181 9.36 -5.21 -15.66
N ASP A 182 9.83 -4.35 -14.77
CA ASP A 182 10.55 -3.16 -15.17
C ASP A 182 12.03 -3.51 -15.39
N LEU A 183 12.44 -3.47 -16.65
CA LEU A 183 13.81 -3.79 -17.07
C LEU A 183 14.66 -2.51 -17.28
N ASN A 184 14.15 -1.36 -16.86
CA ASN A 184 14.83 -0.08 -17.04
C ASN A 184 15.80 0.22 -15.88
N GLY A 185 15.72 -0.52 -14.78
CA GLY A 185 16.49 -0.27 -13.58
C GLY A 185 16.20 1.14 -13.06
N THR A 186 17.20 1.97 -12.85
CA THR A 186 17.03 3.39 -12.54
C THR A 186 16.91 4.29 -13.77
N GLY A 187 16.55 3.73 -14.92
CA GLY A 187 16.28 4.47 -16.16
C GLY A 187 14.79 4.79 -16.31
N PRO A 188 14.37 5.61 -17.28
CA PRO A 188 12.98 6.02 -17.40
C PRO A 188 12.07 4.92 -17.97
N GLY A 189 10.93 4.72 -17.33
CA GLY A 189 9.80 3.93 -17.86
C GLY A 189 9.48 2.70 -17.03
N ALA A 190 8.21 2.43 -16.86
CA ALA A 190 7.62 1.28 -16.20
C ALA A 190 7.71 0.00 -17.05
N GLY A 191 7.29 -1.12 -16.49
CA GLY A 191 7.15 -2.39 -17.20
C GLY A 191 6.32 -2.26 -18.49
N ALA A 192 6.69 -3.01 -19.52
CA ALA A 192 6.23 -2.80 -20.89
C ALA A 192 5.48 -4.03 -21.48
N ARG A 193 4.76 -4.80 -20.66
CA ARG A 193 3.97 -5.95 -21.15
C ARG A 193 2.98 -5.52 -22.24
N ALA A 194 2.93 -6.26 -23.35
CA ALA A 194 2.03 -5.99 -24.45
C ALA A 194 0.65 -6.66 -24.26
N ALA A 195 -0.40 -6.09 -24.83
CA ALA A 195 -1.74 -6.69 -24.78
C ALA A 195 -1.79 -8.06 -25.48
N SER A 196 -0.90 -8.33 -26.45
CA SER A 196 -0.77 -9.63 -27.12
C SER A 196 -0.36 -10.78 -26.20
N ASP A 197 0.16 -10.49 -24.99
CA ASP A 197 0.40 -11.49 -23.94
C ASP A 197 -0.88 -12.11 -23.37
N PHE A 198 -2.02 -11.49 -23.65
CA PHE A 198 -3.36 -12.00 -23.32
C PHE A 198 -4.13 -12.47 -24.54
N ASP A 199 -3.58 -12.33 -25.76
CA ASP A 199 -4.26 -12.70 -26.99
C ASP A 199 -4.03 -14.18 -27.35
N THR A 200 -5.04 -15.03 -27.15
CA THR A 200 -4.96 -16.46 -27.45
C THR A 200 -4.91 -16.75 -28.94
N ALA A 201 -5.23 -15.78 -29.81
CA ALA A 201 -5.17 -15.93 -31.27
C ALA A 201 -3.81 -15.50 -31.85
N ASP A 202 -3.12 -14.53 -31.22
CA ASP A 202 -1.80 -14.02 -31.62
C ASP A 202 -0.91 -13.85 -30.40
N CYS A 203 -0.70 -14.96 -29.69
CA CYS A 203 -0.03 -15.01 -28.39
C CYS A 203 1.46 -14.71 -28.51
N THR A 204 1.91 -13.63 -27.85
CA THR A 204 3.33 -13.39 -27.58
C THR A 204 3.74 -14.05 -26.25
N ASN A 205 4.98 -14.43 -26.08
CA ASN A 205 5.54 -15.03 -24.86
C ASN A 205 4.87 -16.32 -24.34
N GLY A 206 3.91 -16.90 -25.09
CA GLY A 206 3.22 -18.15 -24.74
C GLY A 206 2.22 -18.04 -23.57
N ASN A 207 1.47 -19.10 -23.32
CA ASN A 207 0.55 -19.28 -22.18
C ASN A 207 -0.47 -18.14 -21.95
N CYS A 208 -0.90 -17.46 -23.02
CA CYS A 208 -1.77 -16.29 -22.93
C CYS A 208 -3.14 -16.59 -22.31
N ASP A 209 -3.67 -17.80 -22.54
CA ASP A 209 -4.90 -18.30 -21.90
C ASP A 209 -4.72 -18.46 -20.38
N ARG A 210 -3.59 -19.02 -19.94
CA ARG A 210 -3.29 -19.23 -18.53
C ARG A 210 -2.97 -17.91 -17.82
N ARG A 211 -2.24 -17.00 -18.48
CA ARG A 211 -1.99 -15.64 -17.97
C ARG A 211 -3.29 -14.87 -17.77
N GLY A 212 -4.20 -14.96 -18.75
CA GLY A 212 -5.53 -14.38 -18.62
C GLY A 212 -6.35 -14.99 -17.48
N ALA A 213 -6.26 -16.31 -17.28
CA ALA A 213 -6.91 -16.99 -16.17
C ALA A 213 -6.34 -16.54 -14.82
N TYR A 214 -5.01 -16.39 -14.71
CA TYR A 214 -4.33 -15.90 -13.50
C TYR A 214 -4.79 -14.48 -13.16
N LEU A 215 -4.77 -13.56 -14.11
CA LEU A 215 -5.21 -12.18 -13.91
C LEU A 215 -6.65 -12.12 -13.39
N VAL A 216 -7.57 -12.89 -14.00
CA VAL A 216 -8.98 -12.92 -13.57
C VAL A 216 -9.14 -13.57 -12.19
N ALA A 217 -8.36 -14.61 -11.87
CA ALA A 217 -8.38 -15.22 -10.54
C ALA A 217 -7.86 -14.28 -9.47
N ALA A 218 -6.73 -13.60 -9.73
CA ALA A 218 -6.13 -12.65 -8.79
C ALA A 218 -7.04 -11.44 -8.51
N THR A 219 -7.66 -10.86 -9.56
CA THR A 219 -8.59 -9.73 -9.37
C THR A 219 -9.88 -10.13 -8.67
N ALA A 220 -10.40 -11.32 -8.93
CA ALA A 220 -11.59 -11.85 -8.22
C ALA A 220 -11.28 -12.12 -6.74
N LEU A 221 -10.09 -12.64 -6.46
CA LEU A 221 -9.65 -12.90 -5.09
C LEU A 221 -9.44 -11.59 -4.32
N LEU A 222 -8.83 -10.57 -4.93
CA LEU A 222 -8.71 -9.24 -4.33
C LEU A 222 -10.08 -8.64 -3.96
N VAL A 223 -11.11 -8.84 -4.80
CA VAL A 223 -12.47 -8.39 -4.46
C VAL A 223 -12.99 -9.15 -3.22
N SER A 224 -12.80 -10.48 -3.15
CA SER A 224 -13.23 -11.29 -2.01
C SER A 224 -12.53 -10.87 -0.71
N ASP A 225 -11.22 -10.62 -0.78
CA ASP A 225 -10.43 -10.21 0.38
C ASP A 225 -10.86 -8.83 0.91
N LEU A 226 -11.18 -7.91 0.01
CA LEU A 226 -11.70 -6.60 0.41
C LEU A 226 -13.15 -6.64 0.91
N GLU A 227 -13.97 -7.62 0.50
CA GLU A 227 -15.26 -7.89 1.13
C GLU A 227 -15.07 -8.33 2.59
N ASP A 228 -14.05 -9.13 2.89
CA ASP A 228 -13.69 -9.52 4.25
C ASP A 228 -13.20 -8.30 5.06
N ALA A 229 -12.39 -7.41 4.49
CA ALA A 229 -11.98 -6.18 5.16
C ALA A 229 -13.15 -5.27 5.52
N VAL A 230 -14.11 -5.09 4.61
CA VAL A 230 -15.36 -4.36 4.90
C VAL A 230 -16.13 -5.03 6.03
N ALA A 231 -16.21 -6.36 6.04
CA ALA A 231 -16.88 -7.11 7.10
C ALA A 231 -16.18 -6.97 8.46
N MET A 232 -14.85 -6.95 8.50
CA MET A 232 -14.07 -6.75 9.73
C MET A 232 -14.34 -5.39 10.40
N TRP A 233 -14.65 -4.36 9.63
CA TRP A 233 -14.95 -3.01 10.13
C TRP A 233 -16.46 -2.73 10.29
N SER A 234 -17.34 -3.67 9.96
CA SER A 234 -18.78 -3.56 10.22
C SER A 234 -19.07 -3.42 11.72
N PRO A 235 -20.30 -3.02 12.13
CA PRO A 235 -20.64 -2.83 13.55
C PRO A 235 -20.34 -4.05 14.47
N ASP A 236 -20.39 -5.26 13.92
CA ASP A 236 -20.12 -6.50 14.64
C ASP A 236 -18.79 -7.15 14.19
N GLY A 237 -17.93 -6.43 13.48
CA GLY A 237 -16.70 -6.93 12.88
C GLY A 237 -15.54 -6.98 13.87
N ALA A 238 -14.58 -7.89 13.62
CA ALA A 238 -13.48 -8.18 14.53
C ALA A 238 -12.55 -6.96 14.71
N ALA A 239 -12.12 -6.30 13.63
CA ALA A 239 -11.23 -5.16 13.72
C ALA A 239 -11.86 -3.96 14.46
N ARG A 240 -13.18 -3.76 14.29
CA ARG A 240 -13.93 -2.77 15.08
C ARG A 240 -14.01 -3.17 16.56
N ALA A 241 -14.24 -4.45 16.86
CA ALA A 241 -14.28 -4.95 18.22
C ALA A 241 -12.92 -4.81 18.92
N ASP A 242 -11.82 -5.17 18.25
CA ASP A 242 -10.46 -5.00 18.77
C ASP A 242 -10.18 -3.53 19.17
N LEU A 243 -10.69 -2.58 18.37
CA LEU A 243 -10.56 -1.16 18.65
C LEU A 243 -11.45 -0.68 19.82
N THR A 244 -12.69 -1.22 19.96
CA THR A 244 -13.75 -0.57 20.78
C THR A 244 -14.18 -1.35 22.03
N ASP A 245 -13.86 -2.65 22.15
CA ASP A 245 -14.28 -3.49 23.27
C ASP A 245 -13.44 -3.31 24.53
N GLY A 246 -12.24 -2.71 24.40
CA GLY A 246 -11.35 -2.35 25.48
C GLY A 246 -11.70 -1.00 26.13
N THR A 247 -10.74 -0.43 26.84
CA THR A 247 -10.84 0.94 27.33
C THR A 247 -10.61 1.94 26.19
N PRO A 248 -11.17 3.16 26.27
CA PRO A 248 -10.89 4.17 25.26
C PRO A 248 -9.40 4.51 25.11
N GLU A 249 -8.63 4.39 26.19
CA GLU A 249 -7.18 4.59 26.19
C GLU A 249 -6.45 3.51 25.37
N GLU A 250 -6.88 2.24 25.44
CA GLU A 250 -6.33 1.14 24.63
C GLU A 250 -6.65 1.35 23.14
N GLY A 251 -7.87 1.76 22.79
CA GLY A 251 -8.22 2.09 21.41
C GLY A 251 -7.45 3.30 20.87
N LEU A 252 -7.24 4.35 21.66
CA LEU A 252 -6.42 5.49 21.27
C LEU A 252 -4.94 5.09 21.11
N ALA A 253 -4.43 4.20 21.95
CA ALA A 253 -3.09 3.63 21.81
C ALA A 253 -2.95 2.89 20.48
N MET A 254 -3.92 2.03 20.11
CA MET A 254 -3.96 1.35 18.82
C MET A 254 -3.89 2.32 17.65
N ILE A 255 -4.72 3.38 17.63
CA ILE A 255 -4.70 4.41 16.59
C ILE A 255 -3.32 5.06 16.45
N LEU A 256 -2.70 5.41 17.58
CA LEU A 256 -1.40 6.09 17.58
C LEU A 256 -0.23 5.14 17.27
N THR A 257 -0.35 3.85 17.63
CA THR A 257 0.57 2.81 17.13
C THR A 257 0.50 2.71 15.62
N GLY A 258 -0.70 2.65 15.04
CA GLY A 258 -0.89 2.65 13.58
C GLY A 258 -0.22 3.84 12.90
N LEU A 259 -0.46 5.06 13.41
CA LEU A 259 0.15 6.27 12.85
C LEU A 259 1.68 6.30 13.00
N GLY A 260 2.20 5.82 14.14
CA GLY A 260 3.63 5.81 14.42
C GLY A 260 4.38 4.77 13.60
N SER A 261 3.90 3.53 13.58
CA SER A 261 4.52 2.42 12.87
C SER A 261 4.49 2.62 11.35
N LEU A 262 3.34 3.03 10.79
CA LEU A 262 3.26 3.38 9.38
C LEU A 262 4.21 4.54 9.02
N SER A 263 4.33 5.55 9.89
CA SER A 263 5.18 6.72 9.60
C SER A 263 6.67 6.40 9.72
N TYR A 264 7.10 5.57 10.69
CA TYR A 264 8.50 5.31 10.98
C TYR A 264 9.02 4.02 10.34
N GLY A 265 8.61 2.88 10.88
CA GLY A 265 9.12 1.58 10.44
C GLY A 265 8.81 1.33 8.98
N GLU A 266 7.54 1.37 8.64
CA GLU A 266 7.06 1.00 7.32
C GLU A 266 7.47 2.02 6.24
N LEU A 267 6.91 3.25 6.24
CA LEU A 267 7.17 4.20 5.16
C LEU A 267 8.59 4.77 5.19
N ALA A 268 9.01 5.34 6.34
CA ALA A 268 10.31 5.99 6.36
C ALA A 268 11.45 4.98 6.27
N GLY A 269 11.30 3.80 6.87
CA GLY A 269 12.32 2.77 6.95
C GLY A 269 12.29 1.81 5.77
N GLU A 270 11.33 0.88 5.77
CA GLU A 270 11.31 -0.25 4.83
C GLU A 270 11.03 0.21 3.39
N ARG A 271 10.01 1.05 3.18
CA ARG A 271 9.60 1.43 1.83
C ARG A 271 10.41 2.57 1.19
N ILE A 272 11.15 3.38 1.98
CA ILE A 272 11.83 4.56 1.41
C ILE A 272 13.33 4.58 1.70
N GLN A 273 13.74 4.51 3.00
CA GLN A 273 15.14 4.65 3.35
C GLN A 273 15.98 3.48 2.83
N LEU A 274 15.44 2.26 2.87
CA LEU A 274 16.12 1.05 2.40
C LEU A 274 16.52 1.19 0.92
N GLY A 275 15.57 1.46 0.04
CA GLY A 275 15.81 1.65 -1.38
C GLY A 275 16.77 2.80 -1.68
N LEU A 276 16.66 3.92 -0.91
CA LEU A 276 17.58 5.05 -1.06
C LEU A 276 19.02 4.68 -0.63
N MET A 277 19.21 3.87 0.40
CA MET A 277 20.54 3.43 0.86
C MET A 277 21.20 2.45 -0.11
N LEU A 278 20.41 1.53 -0.67
CA LEU A 278 20.88 0.52 -1.61
C LEU A 278 21.01 1.06 -3.04
N HIS A 279 20.35 2.17 -3.36
CA HIS A 279 20.17 2.67 -4.73
C HIS A 279 19.55 1.61 -5.65
N ASP A 280 18.69 0.77 -5.07
CA ASP A 280 18.09 -0.38 -5.75
C ASP A 280 16.65 -0.05 -6.19
N PRO A 281 16.35 -0.10 -7.49
CA PRO A 281 15.00 0.09 -7.99
C PRO A 281 14.04 -1.04 -7.60
N GLU A 282 14.53 -2.24 -7.27
CA GLU A 282 13.71 -3.36 -6.85
C GLU A 282 13.12 -3.16 -5.43
N GLU A 283 13.69 -2.24 -4.64
CA GLU A 283 13.12 -1.80 -3.36
C GLU A 283 11.96 -0.79 -3.54
N GLU A 284 11.52 -0.55 -4.75
CA GLU A 284 10.37 0.30 -5.06
C GLU A 284 9.05 -0.47 -4.84
N HIS A 285 8.18 0.02 -3.97
CA HIS A 285 6.97 -0.69 -3.56
C HIS A 285 5.98 -0.99 -4.71
N ASP A 286 5.79 -0.08 -5.67
CA ASP A 286 4.99 -0.31 -6.90
C ASP A 286 5.93 -0.30 -8.12
N CYS A 287 6.97 -1.16 -8.12
CA CYS A 287 8.11 -1.14 -9.06
C CYS A 287 7.71 -1.40 -10.52
N PHE A 288 6.68 -2.21 -10.77
CA PHE A 288 6.29 -2.55 -12.14
C PHE A 288 5.60 -1.39 -12.88
N SER A 289 4.96 -0.49 -12.14
CA SER A 289 4.09 0.55 -12.70
C SER A 289 4.61 1.98 -12.55
N ASP A 290 5.73 2.22 -11.87
CA ASP A 290 6.23 3.54 -11.44
C ASP A 290 5.17 4.31 -10.60
N ASN A 291 4.36 3.61 -9.79
CA ASN A 291 3.28 4.25 -9.04
C ASN A 291 3.65 4.57 -7.59
N THR A 292 4.82 4.19 -7.11
CA THR A 292 5.27 4.26 -5.71
C THR A 292 5.08 5.65 -5.09
N VAL A 293 5.37 6.72 -5.82
CA VAL A 293 5.19 8.09 -5.32
C VAL A 293 3.73 8.39 -4.95
N TRP A 294 2.76 7.81 -5.68
CA TRP A 294 1.35 7.99 -5.39
C TRP A 294 0.90 7.11 -4.24
N SER A 295 1.41 5.89 -4.13
CA SER A 295 1.12 4.99 -3.00
C SER A 295 1.56 5.63 -1.70
N HIS A 296 2.81 6.06 -1.57
CA HIS A 296 3.31 6.76 -0.39
C HIS A 296 2.57 8.08 -0.08
N TYR A 297 2.19 8.82 -1.12
CA TYR A 297 1.38 10.03 -0.94
C TYR A 297 0.02 9.71 -0.30
N PHE A 298 -0.65 8.63 -0.74
CA PHE A 298 -1.95 8.25 -0.21
C PHE A 298 -1.86 7.58 1.17
N ASP A 299 -0.75 6.92 1.52
CA ASP A 299 -0.48 6.49 2.89
C ASP A 299 -0.49 7.69 3.85
N GLN A 300 0.20 8.77 3.48
CA GLN A 300 0.19 10.01 4.26
C GLN A 300 -1.20 10.67 4.33
N VAL A 301 -1.98 10.63 3.25
CA VAL A 301 -3.38 11.10 3.27
C VAL A 301 -4.20 10.27 4.24
N GLY A 302 -4.03 8.94 4.27
CA GLY A 302 -4.68 8.04 5.23
C GLY A 302 -4.37 8.42 6.67
N MET A 303 -3.09 8.63 7.00
CA MET A 303 -2.69 9.11 8.32
C MET A 303 -3.34 10.44 8.71
N GLN A 304 -3.45 11.38 7.76
CA GLN A 304 -4.13 12.66 8.01
C GLN A 304 -5.62 12.49 8.24
N ASN A 305 -6.29 11.62 7.46
CA ASN A 305 -7.72 11.34 7.62
C ASN A 305 -8.02 10.80 9.01
N VAL A 306 -7.22 9.83 9.46
CA VAL A 306 -7.34 9.20 10.77
C VAL A 306 -7.13 10.21 11.89
N TYR A 307 -6.05 10.98 11.85
CA TYR A 307 -5.74 11.97 12.88
C TYR A 307 -6.80 13.07 12.96
N ALA A 308 -7.27 13.56 11.79
CA ALA A 308 -8.27 14.64 11.70
C ALA A 308 -9.71 14.15 11.85
N GLY A 309 -9.97 12.84 11.90
CA GLY A 309 -11.33 12.29 11.98
C GLY A 309 -12.18 12.63 10.77
N ARG A 310 -11.59 12.64 9.56
CA ARG A 310 -12.30 13.09 8.35
C ARG A 310 -11.78 12.37 7.10
N TYR A 311 -12.66 11.67 6.41
CA TYR A 311 -12.40 11.00 5.13
C TYR A 311 -13.33 11.53 4.03
N VAL A 312 -12.78 11.85 2.87
CA VAL A 312 -13.54 12.19 1.67
C VAL A 312 -13.56 10.98 0.76
N ARG A 313 -14.73 10.39 0.61
CA ARG A 313 -14.96 9.20 -0.19
C ARG A 313 -14.75 9.46 -1.69
N THR A 314 -14.57 8.39 -2.44
CA THR A 314 -14.38 8.44 -3.90
C THR A 314 -15.57 9.04 -4.65
N ASP A 315 -16.79 8.97 -4.08
CA ASP A 315 -17.99 9.61 -4.62
C ASP A 315 -18.16 11.09 -4.20
N GLY A 316 -17.24 11.61 -3.37
CA GLY A 316 -17.23 12.98 -2.84
C GLY A 316 -18.05 13.17 -1.56
N SER A 317 -18.70 12.13 -1.05
CA SER A 317 -19.33 12.19 0.27
C SER A 317 -18.25 12.22 1.38
N ILE A 318 -18.63 12.63 2.59
CA ILE A 318 -17.68 12.83 3.69
C ILE A 318 -18.14 12.01 4.90
N VAL A 319 -17.19 11.27 5.49
CA VAL A 319 -17.31 10.68 6.81
C VAL A 319 -16.46 11.52 7.76
N GLU A 320 -17.07 12.09 8.80
CA GLU A 320 -16.36 12.94 9.77
C GLU A 320 -17.01 12.89 11.15
N GLY A 321 -16.21 13.08 12.20
CA GLY A 321 -16.66 13.11 13.58
C GLY A 321 -15.57 13.57 14.56
N PRO A 322 -15.77 13.39 15.87
CA PRO A 322 -14.74 13.64 16.87
C PRO A 322 -13.44 12.95 16.53
N SER A 323 -12.30 13.61 16.77
CA SER A 323 -11.00 13.19 16.28
C SER A 323 -9.91 13.13 17.37
N VAL A 324 -8.82 12.44 17.08
CA VAL A 324 -7.59 12.51 17.89
C VAL A 324 -7.08 13.96 17.95
N ALA A 325 -7.15 14.70 16.83
CA ALA A 325 -6.77 16.11 16.78
C ALA A 325 -7.57 16.97 17.76
N ASP A 326 -8.88 16.73 17.90
CA ASP A 326 -9.75 17.46 18.84
C ASP A 326 -9.39 17.14 20.30
N LEU A 327 -9.12 15.86 20.62
CA LEU A 327 -8.67 15.45 21.96
C LEU A 327 -7.37 16.16 22.33
N VAL A 328 -6.38 16.11 21.45
CA VAL A 328 -5.07 16.73 21.68
C VAL A 328 -5.20 18.25 21.77
N ALA A 329 -6.01 18.89 20.91
CA ALA A 329 -6.23 20.32 20.94
C ALA A 329 -6.85 20.79 22.27
N HIS A 330 -7.74 19.98 22.87
CA HIS A 330 -8.32 20.27 24.17
C HIS A 330 -7.30 20.10 25.30
N GLN A 331 -6.49 19.03 25.26
CA GLN A 331 -5.50 18.72 26.31
C GLN A 331 -4.26 19.63 26.24
N ASN A 332 -3.71 19.79 25.03
CA ASN A 332 -2.47 20.53 24.79
C ASN A 332 -2.47 21.15 23.36
N PRO A 333 -3.02 22.38 23.21
CA PRO A 333 -3.11 23.06 21.92
C PRO A 333 -1.76 23.22 21.19
N SER A 334 -0.64 23.28 21.93
CA SER A 334 0.69 23.44 21.30
C SER A 334 1.17 22.14 20.66
N VAL A 335 0.87 20.98 21.26
CA VAL A 335 1.16 19.67 20.65
C VAL A 335 0.27 19.44 19.44
N ALA A 336 -1.03 19.77 19.53
CA ALA A 336 -1.94 19.69 18.37
C ALA A 336 -1.44 20.51 17.17
N ALA A 337 -0.99 21.74 17.42
CA ALA A 337 -0.43 22.61 16.38
C ALA A 337 0.88 22.06 15.79
N ALA A 338 1.74 21.48 16.63
CA ALA A 338 3.01 20.87 16.20
C ALA A 338 2.76 19.64 15.34
N MET A 339 1.82 18.77 15.72
CA MET A 339 1.43 17.58 14.94
C MET A 339 0.83 17.96 13.58
N ALA A 340 -0.11 18.90 13.58
CA ALA A 340 -0.70 19.41 12.31
C ALA A 340 0.38 20.01 11.39
N HIS A 341 1.37 20.70 11.94
CA HIS A 341 2.48 21.24 11.16
C HIS A 341 3.39 20.13 10.60
N ALA A 342 3.71 19.10 11.40
CA ALA A 342 4.52 17.97 10.96
C ALA A 342 3.82 17.22 9.81
N MET A 343 2.54 16.87 9.97
CA MET A 343 1.75 16.22 8.91
C MET A 343 1.70 17.04 7.62
N ALA A 344 1.54 18.37 7.72
CA ALA A 344 1.54 19.26 6.56
C ALA A 344 2.92 19.30 5.87
N LYS A 345 4.02 19.21 6.64
CA LYS A 345 5.38 19.11 6.08
C LYS A 345 5.60 17.80 5.34
N THR A 346 5.22 16.68 5.94
CA THR A 346 5.31 15.36 5.30
C THR A 346 4.50 15.33 4.00
N GLN A 347 3.27 15.82 4.03
CA GLN A 347 2.42 15.94 2.84
C GLN A 347 3.08 16.79 1.74
N SER A 348 3.72 17.89 2.11
CA SER A 348 4.41 18.77 1.16
C SER A 348 5.66 18.11 0.56
N ALA A 349 6.41 17.34 1.35
CA ALA A 349 7.58 16.59 0.86
C ALA A 349 7.13 15.50 -0.13
N MET A 350 6.12 14.71 0.23
CA MET A 350 5.55 13.68 -0.66
C MET A 350 4.96 14.28 -1.93
N LEU A 351 4.26 15.43 -1.85
CA LEU A 351 3.78 16.12 -3.04
C LEU A 351 4.92 16.60 -3.94
N THR A 352 6.06 16.99 -3.37
CA THR A 352 7.26 17.35 -4.15
C THR A 352 7.80 16.13 -4.90
N MET A 353 7.82 14.96 -4.27
CA MET A 353 8.21 13.69 -4.89
C MET A 353 7.26 13.33 -6.04
N VAL A 354 5.94 13.40 -5.82
CA VAL A 354 4.92 13.21 -6.87
C VAL A 354 5.11 14.18 -8.04
N ILE A 355 5.30 15.49 -7.78
CA ILE A 355 5.51 16.48 -8.83
C ILE A 355 6.78 16.18 -9.63
N THR A 356 7.83 15.68 -8.98
CA THR A 356 9.08 15.30 -9.63
C THR A 356 8.86 14.11 -10.57
N ALA A 357 8.09 13.10 -10.13
CA ALA A 357 7.73 11.95 -10.95
C ALA A 357 6.86 12.34 -12.16
N GLU A 358 5.82 13.15 -11.93
CA GLU A 358 4.96 13.68 -13.01
C GLU A 358 5.70 14.58 -14.01
N ALA A 359 6.82 15.18 -13.60
CA ALA A 359 7.71 15.92 -14.50
C ALA A 359 8.63 15.01 -15.32
N GLY A 360 8.59 13.70 -15.12
CA GLY A 360 9.30 12.68 -15.90
C GLY A 360 10.55 12.11 -15.24
N LYS A 361 10.67 12.21 -13.92
CA LYS A 361 11.67 11.50 -13.13
C LYS A 361 10.94 10.63 -12.09
N ALA A 362 10.69 9.37 -12.44
CA ALA A 362 10.01 8.40 -11.59
C ALA A 362 10.81 8.08 -10.31
N TYR A 363 10.24 7.30 -9.41
CA TYR A 363 10.82 7.07 -8.08
C TYR A 363 12.16 6.31 -8.16
N ASP A 364 12.23 5.25 -8.95
CA ASP A 364 13.44 4.49 -9.29
C ASP A 364 14.59 5.39 -9.75
N GLN A 365 14.27 6.35 -10.65
CA GLN A 365 15.23 7.34 -11.13
C GLN A 365 15.70 8.29 -10.02
N MET A 366 14.83 8.60 -9.04
CA MET A 366 15.22 9.41 -7.87
C MET A 366 16.11 8.64 -6.90
N LEU A 367 16.06 7.30 -6.89
CA LEU A 367 16.95 6.44 -6.08
C LEU A 367 18.35 6.29 -6.70
N ALA A 368 18.53 6.55 -8.00
CA ALA A 368 19.75 6.28 -8.74
C ALA A 368 21.01 6.79 -8.04
N GLU A 369 22.06 5.96 -8.04
CA GLU A 369 23.38 6.35 -7.50
C GLU A 369 23.91 7.60 -8.22
N GLY A 370 24.26 8.63 -7.46
CA GLY A 370 24.80 9.90 -7.98
C GLY A 370 23.74 10.87 -8.49
N ASP A 371 22.45 10.57 -8.38
CA ASP A 371 21.39 11.56 -8.61
C ASP A 371 21.10 12.39 -7.35
N GLU A 372 22.03 13.23 -6.93
CA GLU A 372 21.92 14.07 -5.75
C GLU A 372 20.59 14.85 -5.62
N PRO A 373 20.00 15.41 -6.72
CA PRO A 373 18.71 16.09 -6.62
C PRO A 373 17.55 15.14 -6.36
N GLY A 374 17.53 13.95 -6.98
CA GLY A 374 16.51 12.93 -6.77
C GLY A 374 16.61 12.35 -5.36
N ASN A 375 17.81 11.89 -4.97
CA ASN A 375 18.07 11.36 -3.65
C ASN A 375 17.66 12.37 -2.55
N ARG A 376 17.87 13.68 -2.77
CA ARG A 376 17.42 14.71 -1.83
C ARG A 376 15.91 14.79 -1.69
N VAL A 377 15.15 14.66 -2.79
CA VAL A 377 13.69 14.66 -2.75
C VAL A 377 13.17 13.48 -1.91
N VAL A 378 13.75 12.29 -2.09
CA VAL A 378 13.40 11.09 -1.33
C VAL A 378 13.80 11.24 0.14
N GLN A 379 15.03 11.69 0.43
CA GLN A 379 15.52 11.91 1.79
C GLN A 379 14.68 12.95 2.56
N ASP A 380 14.21 14.01 1.89
CA ASP A 380 13.37 15.04 2.54
C ASP A 380 12.02 14.44 3.00
N VAL A 381 11.51 13.39 2.33
CA VAL A 381 10.33 12.63 2.77
C VAL A 381 10.64 11.82 4.03
N VAL A 382 11.75 11.05 4.03
CA VAL A 382 12.20 10.29 5.21
C VAL A 382 12.35 11.20 6.43
N ASP A 383 13.05 12.32 6.27
CA ASP A 383 13.27 13.27 7.36
C ASP A 383 11.95 13.87 7.89
N ALA A 384 10.98 14.10 7.00
CA ALA A 384 9.68 14.62 7.39
C ALA A 384 8.84 13.58 8.14
N LEU A 385 8.84 12.30 7.71
CA LEU A 385 8.18 11.18 8.38
C LEU A 385 8.75 10.93 9.78
N LYS A 386 10.08 10.92 9.94
CA LYS A 386 10.74 10.82 11.25
C LYS A 386 10.34 11.95 12.19
N ALA A 387 10.29 13.18 11.67
CA ALA A 387 9.82 14.33 12.44
C ALA A 387 8.34 14.22 12.81
N GLN A 388 7.49 13.65 11.93
CA GLN A 388 6.09 13.35 12.19
C GLN A 388 5.95 12.33 13.31
N THR A 389 6.70 11.23 13.29
CA THR A 389 6.69 10.21 14.35
C THR A 389 7.06 10.80 15.73
N THR A 390 8.05 11.69 15.76
CA THR A 390 8.38 12.42 16.99
C THR A 390 7.17 13.22 17.54
N GLN A 391 6.30 13.75 16.66
CA GLN A 391 5.08 14.42 17.10
C GLN A 391 3.99 13.43 17.54
N VAL A 392 3.91 12.23 16.94
CA VAL A 392 3.04 11.15 17.44
C VAL A 392 3.38 10.83 18.89
N GLU A 393 4.66 10.68 19.23
CA GLU A 393 5.11 10.45 20.61
C GLU A 393 4.69 11.59 21.57
N GLN A 394 4.74 12.85 21.10
CA GLN A 394 4.26 14.00 21.88
C GLN A 394 2.73 13.97 22.08
N VAL A 395 1.98 13.51 21.09
CA VAL A 395 0.52 13.29 21.18
C VAL A 395 0.22 12.21 22.22
N VAL A 396 0.92 11.07 22.19
CA VAL A 396 0.82 9.99 23.19
C VAL A 396 1.02 10.53 24.60
N ALA A 397 2.10 11.29 24.80
CA ALA A 397 2.40 11.90 26.10
C ALA A 397 1.33 12.92 26.54
N ALA A 398 0.81 13.74 25.60
CA ALA A 398 -0.22 14.75 25.89
C ALA A 398 -1.55 14.12 26.30
N LEU A 399 -1.90 12.96 25.72
CA LEU A 399 -3.11 12.21 26.06
C LEU A 399 -2.93 11.35 27.32
N GLY A 400 -1.71 11.28 27.88
CA GLY A 400 -1.41 10.49 29.08
C GLY A 400 -1.42 8.99 28.86
N LEU A 401 -1.28 8.56 27.61
CA LEU A 401 -1.14 7.16 27.24
C LEU A 401 0.25 6.66 27.64
N GLY A 402 0.38 5.37 27.91
CA GLY A 402 1.67 4.72 28.18
C GLY A 402 2.63 4.79 26.99
N ALA A 403 3.83 4.26 27.15
CA ALA A 403 4.73 4.08 26.02
C ALA A 403 4.09 3.12 24.99
N LEU A 404 4.12 3.49 23.72
CA LEU A 404 3.68 2.65 22.61
C LEU A 404 4.88 1.92 22.01
N GLU A 405 4.65 0.72 21.50
CA GLU A 405 5.60 0.01 20.67
C GLU A 405 5.35 0.47 19.23
N ILE A 406 6.20 1.35 18.73
CA ILE A 406 6.24 1.78 17.33
C ILE A 406 7.23 0.86 16.62
N GLU A 407 6.83 0.28 15.51
CA GLU A 407 7.71 -0.57 14.72
C GLU A 407 8.90 0.22 14.19
N GLY A 408 10.08 -0.40 14.26
CA GLY A 408 11.33 0.13 13.76
C GLY A 408 11.68 -0.44 12.40
N SER A 409 12.86 -0.06 11.89
CA SER A 409 13.45 -0.58 10.66
C SER A 409 14.97 -0.55 10.79
N ASP A 410 15.64 -1.61 10.34
CA ASP A 410 17.10 -1.68 10.35
C ASP A 410 17.73 -0.53 9.55
N SER A 411 17.08 -0.12 8.45
CA SER A 411 17.55 1.01 7.64
C SER A 411 17.61 2.35 8.41
N LEU A 412 16.84 2.49 9.50
CA LEU A 412 16.81 3.68 10.35
C LEU A 412 17.52 3.48 11.68
N ASP A 413 17.42 2.29 12.29
CA ASP A 413 17.85 2.01 13.66
C ASP A 413 19.25 1.38 13.73
N ASP A 414 19.62 0.55 12.75
CA ASP A 414 20.94 -0.08 12.58
C ASP A 414 21.36 -0.15 11.10
N PRO A 415 21.63 1.01 10.44
CA PRO A 415 21.93 1.06 9.01
C PRO A 415 23.09 0.17 8.56
N ASP A 416 24.01 -0.19 9.48
CA ASP A 416 25.11 -1.10 9.16
C ASP A 416 24.62 -2.55 8.97
N ALA A 417 23.46 -2.92 9.51
CA ALA A 417 22.86 -4.25 9.33
C ALA A 417 22.38 -4.49 7.89
N VAL A 418 21.94 -3.44 7.19
CA VAL A 418 21.46 -3.50 5.79
C VAL A 418 22.54 -4.00 4.83
N PHE A 419 23.81 -3.84 5.15
CA PHE A 419 24.95 -4.20 4.30
C PHE A 419 25.66 -5.48 4.74
N GLN A 420 25.10 -6.27 5.66
CA GLN A 420 25.67 -7.51 6.18
C GLN A 420 25.05 -8.74 5.55
#